data_543462552f7bffdfbfd83a1ef52fdfe1
#
_entry.id   543462552f7bffdfbfd83a1ef52fdfe1
#
_cell.length_a   1.000
_cell.length_b   1.000
_cell.length_c   1.000
_cell.angle_alpha   90.00
_cell.angle_beta   90.00
_cell.angle_gamma   90.00
#
_symmetry.space_group_name_H-M   'P 1'
#
loop_
_entity.id
_entity.type
_entity.pdbx_description
1 polymer ?
#
loop_
_entity_poly.entity_id
_entity_poly.type
_entity_poly.pdbx_seq_one_letter_code
_entity_poly.pdbx_strand_id
1 'polypeptide(L)'
;MANYNVSGLMTLAELAKKKQQSWFVYILLCSDSTLYTGITNNIIKRVENHKKGIGAKYTKGRSPLSLIWQEKHPNKSSASKREYEIKSLTKKQKLILSQS
;
A
#
# COMPACT_ATOMS: atom_id res chain seq x y z
N MET A 1 21.84 -21.54 22.88
CA MET A 1 21.76 -21.19 22.74
C MET A 1 21.60 -20.70 22.23
N ALA A 2 21.44 -20.35 22.21
CA ALA A 2 21.26 -19.76 21.81
C ALA A 2 21.66 -19.12 21.18
N ASN A 3 22.07 -19.09 21.04
CA ASN A 3 22.47 -18.58 20.51
C ASN A 3 22.61 -18.52 19.49
N TYR A 4 22.45 -18.80 19.57
CA TYR A 4 22.34 -18.68 18.81
C TYR A 4 22.56 -17.89 17.98
N ASN A 5 22.73 -18.11 17.84
CA ASN A 5 22.85 -17.39 17.15
C ASN A 5 22.72 -16.18 16.80
N VAL A 6 23.28 -16.05 17.25
CA VAL A 6 23.08 -14.61 17.37
C VAL A 6 23.62 -13.89 16.16
N SER A 7 24.68 -14.38 15.60
CA SER A 7 25.29 -13.76 14.40
C SER A 7 24.37 -13.82 13.19
N GLY A 8 23.42 -14.75 13.18
CA GLY A 8 22.46 -14.86 12.09
C GLY A 8 21.13 -14.21 12.41
N LEU A 9 20.97 -13.66 13.60
CA LEU A 9 19.71 -13.09 14.04
C LEU A 9 19.74 -11.56 13.97
N MET A 10 18.61 -11.02 13.58
CA MET A 10 18.46 -9.56 13.53
C MET A 10 17.97 -9.04 14.88
N THR A 11 18.42 -7.84 15.24
CA THR A 11 17.88 -7.14 16.40
C THR A 11 16.43 -6.71 16.10
N LEU A 12 15.70 -6.37 17.16
CA LEU A 12 14.36 -5.84 16.98
C LEU A 12 14.37 -4.55 16.15
N ALA A 13 15.37 -3.70 16.34
CA ALA A 13 15.49 -2.48 15.57
C ALA A 13 15.72 -2.78 14.09
N GLU A 14 16.56 -3.77 13.77
CA GLU A 14 16.80 -4.18 12.39
C GLU A 14 15.56 -4.77 11.74
N LEU A 15 14.82 -5.61 12.48
CA LEU A 15 13.58 -6.19 11.99
C LEU A 15 12.54 -5.10 11.72
N ALA A 16 12.42 -4.13 12.62
CA ALA A 16 11.49 -3.02 12.44
C ALA A 16 11.85 -2.20 11.20
N LYS A 17 13.13 -1.91 11.03
CA LYS A 17 13.63 -1.18 9.87
C LYS A 17 13.37 -1.95 8.58
N LYS A 18 13.59 -3.26 8.59
CA LYS A 18 13.36 -4.11 7.42
C LYS A 18 11.88 -4.12 7.05
N LYS A 19 10.98 -4.17 8.03
CA LYS A 19 9.55 -4.07 7.78
C LYS A 19 9.18 -2.75 7.12
N GLN A 20 9.80 -1.66 7.60
CA GLN A 20 9.55 -0.33 7.06
C GLN A 20 10.08 -0.15 5.64
N GLN A 21 10.98 -1.03 5.18
CA GLN A 21 11.48 -0.99 3.80
C GLN A 21 10.50 -1.57 2.80
N SER A 22 9.53 -2.35 3.26
CA SER A 22 8.50 -2.89 2.37
C SER A 22 7.49 -1.81 2.05
N TRP A 23 7.18 -1.70 0.79
CA TRP A 23 6.19 -0.74 0.31
C TRP A 23 5.10 -1.46 -0.47
N PHE A 24 3.96 -0.83 -0.59
CA PHE A 24 2.79 -1.40 -1.26
C PHE A 24 2.21 -0.36 -2.20
N VAL A 25 1.80 -0.83 -3.38
CA VAL A 25 0.89 -0.09 -4.24
C VAL A 25 -0.50 -0.64 -3.95
N TYR A 26 -1.49 0.23 -3.85
CA TYR A 26 -2.84 -0.20 -3.51
C TYR A 26 -3.87 0.57 -4.32
N ILE A 27 -5.05 -0.03 -4.46
CA ILE A 27 -6.20 0.61 -5.10
C ILE A 27 -7.36 0.58 -4.12
N LEU A 28 -7.97 1.75 -3.92
CA LEU A 28 -9.19 1.90 -3.12
C LEU A 28 -10.36 2.15 -4.04
N LEU A 29 -11.48 1.48 -3.77
CA LEU A 29 -12.76 1.78 -4.38
C LEU A 29 -13.49 2.76 -3.47
N CYS A 30 -13.85 3.92 -4.00
CA CYS A 30 -14.55 4.96 -3.26
C CYS A 30 -16.06 4.82 -3.39
N SER A 31 -16.81 5.52 -2.51
CA SER A 31 -18.28 5.45 -2.50
C SER A 31 -18.94 5.89 -3.80
N ASP A 32 -18.28 6.77 -4.54
CA ASP A 32 -18.78 7.26 -5.83
C ASP A 32 -18.30 6.39 -7.01
N SER A 33 -17.83 5.19 -6.72
CA SER A 33 -17.32 4.22 -7.71
C SER A 33 -16.04 4.64 -8.42
N THR A 34 -15.36 5.68 -7.97
CA THR A 34 -14.06 6.04 -8.49
C THR A 34 -12.97 5.21 -7.82
N LEU A 35 -11.81 5.12 -8.46
CA LEU A 35 -10.67 4.37 -7.95
C LEU A 35 -9.53 5.32 -7.59
N TYR A 36 -8.92 5.07 -6.45
CA TYR A 36 -7.74 5.80 -6.00
C TYR A 36 -6.54 4.87 -5.94
N THR A 37 -5.42 5.24 -6.54
CA THR A 37 -4.17 4.47 -6.50
C THR A 37 -3.13 5.24 -5.69
N GLY A 38 -2.47 4.55 -4.77
CA GLY A 38 -1.44 5.18 -3.93
C GLY A 38 -0.37 4.18 -3.53
N ILE A 39 0.63 4.68 -2.81
CA ILE A 39 1.69 3.86 -2.22
C ILE A 39 1.78 4.12 -0.73
N THR A 40 2.22 3.12 0.01
CA THR A 40 2.40 3.25 1.45
C THR A 40 3.35 2.17 1.96
N ASN A 41 3.98 2.41 3.09
CA ASN A 41 4.71 1.38 3.80
C ASN A 41 3.89 0.77 4.95
N ASN A 42 2.63 1.17 5.09
CA ASN A 42 1.73 0.63 6.10
C ASN A 42 0.30 0.68 5.60
N ILE A 43 -0.15 -0.43 5.00
CA ILE A 43 -1.47 -0.51 4.37
C ILE A 43 -2.60 -0.24 5.37
N ILE A 44 -2.55 -0.88 6.54
CA ILE A 44 -3.64 -0.78 7.51
C ILE A 44 -3.82 0.66 7.96
N LYS A 45 -2.73 1.30 8.37
CA LYS A 45 -2.78 2.69 8.83
C LYS A 45 -3.23 3.64 7.72
N ARG A 46 -2.74 3.42 6.50
CA ARG A 46 -3.07 4.28 5.36
C ARG A 46 -4.54 4.20 5.01
N VAL A 47 -5.09 2.99 4.97
CA VAL A 47 -6.51 2.79 4.68
C VAL A 47 -7.36 3.43 5.77
N GLU A 48 -6.99 3.27 7.04
CA GLU A 48 -7.70 3.91 8.14
C GLU A 48 -7.68 5.43 8.02
N ASN A 49 -6.54 6.01 7.65
CA ASN A 49 -6.42 7.45 7.45
C ASN A 49 -7.32 7.93 6.32
N HIS A 50 -7.38 7.16 5.22
CA HIS A 50 -8.30 7.50 4.13
C HIS A 50 -9.76 7.49 4.60
N LYS A 51 -10.14 6.47 5.37
CA LYS A 51 -11.51 6.37 5.91
C LYS A 51 -11.86 7.53 6.82
N LYS A 52 -10.87 8.04 7.55
CA LYS A 52 -11.05 9.19 8.44
C LYS A 52 -11.01 10.53 7.69
N GLY A 53 -10.74 10.52 6.40
CA GLY A 53 -10.66 11.74 5.60
C GLY A 53 -9.35 12.48 5.73
N ILE A 54 -8.31 11.87 6.29
CA ILE A 54 -7.01 12.49 6.49
C ILE A 54 -5.89 11.84 5.66
N GLY A 55 -6.24 10.91 4.77
CA GLY A 55 -5.26 10.24 3.93
C GLY A 55 -4.85 11.10 2.75
N ALA A 56 -5.70 11.17 1.75
CA ALA A 56 -5.45 11.97 0.55
C ALA A 56 -6.65 12.85 0.29
N LYS A 57 -6.38 14.01 -0.29
CA LYS A 57 -7.44 14.96 -0.62
C LYS A 57 -8.50 14.31 -1.52
N TYR A 58 -8.07 13.49 -2.46
CA TYR A 58 -8.96 12.79 -3.37
C TYR A 58 -10.00 11.93 -2.65
N THR A 59 -9.59 11.22 -1.59
CA THR A 59 -10.48 10.28 -0.89
C THR A 59 -11.33 10.95 0.19
N LYS A 60 -11.05 12.19 0.53
CA LYS A 60 -11.81 12.93 1.53
C LYS A 60 -13.24 13.11 1.04
N GLY A 61 -14.21 12.70 1.86
CA GLY A 61 -15.62 12.81 1.51
C GLY A 61 -16.13 11.73 0.55
N ARG A 62 -15.30 10.75 0.21
CA ARG A 62 -15.68 9.64 -0.70
C ARG A 62 -15.84 8.32 0.02
N SER A 63 -16.03 8.35 1.34
CA SER A 63 -16.30 7.15 2.13
C SER A 63 -17.71 6.62 1.87
N PRO A 64 -17.95 5.29 2.02
CA PRO A 64 -16.99 4.29 2.46
C PRO A 64 -15.96 3.95 1.39
N LEU A 65 -14.81 3.44 1.84
CA LEU A 65 -13.69 3.06 1.00
C LEU A 65 -13.41 1.57 1.16
N SER A 66 -13.08 0.92 0.08
CA SER A 66 -12.69 -0.50 0.10
C SER A 66 -11.33 -0.69 -0.54
N LEU A 67 -10.45 -1.43 0.13
CA LEU A 67 -9.19 -1.84 -0.46
C LEU A 67 -9.48 -3.01 -1.40
N ILE A 68 -9.33 -2.81 -2.71
CA ILE A 68 -9.64 -3.85 -3.69
C ILE A 68 -8.42 -4.52 -4.29
N TRP A 69 -7.22 -3.95 -4.07
CA TRP A 69 -5.99 -4.53 -4.59
C TRP A 69 -4.78 -3.94 -3.88
N GLN A 70 -3.75 -4.78 -3.72
CA GLN A 70 -2.46 -4.33 -3.21
C GLN A 70 -1.34 -5.22 -3.77
N GLU A 71 -0.16 -4.63 -3.90
CA GLU A 71 1.01 -5.33 -4.40
C GLU A 71 2.23 -4.88 -3.62
N LYS A 72 3.00 -5.85 -3.12
CA LYS A 72 4.19 -5.58 -2.31
C LYS A 72 5.39 -5.26 -3.18
N HIS A 73 6.17 -4.28 -2.76
CA HIS A 73 7.42 -3.88 -3.41
C HIS A 73 8.55 -3.80 -2.39
N PRO A 74 9.80 -4.02 -2.82
CA PRO A 74 10.93 -4.03 -1.88
C PRO A 74 11.30 -2.64 -1.37
N ASN A 75 10.89 -1.58 -2.06
CA ASN A 75 11.24 -0.22 -1.66
C ASN A 75 10.28 0.78 -2.30
N LYS A 76 10.39 2.03 -1.87
CA LYS A 76 9.53 3.12 -2.34
C LYS A 76 9.69 3.38 -3.83
N SER A 77 10.92 3.31 -4.34
CA SER A 77 11.20 3.58 -5.76
C SER A 77 10.45 2.60 -6.66
N SER A 78 10.50 1.31 -6.34
CA SER A 78 9.80 0.29 -7.08
C SER A 78 8.28 0.50 -7.03
N ALA A 79 7.75 0.79 -5.84
CA ALA A 79 6.33 1.05 -5.66
C ALA A 79 5.89 2.30 -6.45
N SER A 80 6.71 3.36 -6.45
CA SER A 80 6.40 4.58 -7.18
C SER A 80 6.33 4.37 -8.68
N LYS A 81 7.23 3.55 -9.23
CA LYS A 81 7.19 3.21 -10.65
C LYS A 81 5.90 2.46 -11.00
N ARG A 82 5.53 1.51 -10.15
CA ARG A 82 4.32 0.74 -10.34
C ARG A 82 3.06 1.61 -10.21
N GLU A 83 3.06 2.51 -9.24
CA GLU A 83 1.96 3.46 -9.08
C GLU A 83 1.75 4.27 -10.36
N TYR A 84 2.83 4.76 -10.94
CA TYR A 84 2.77 5.53 -12.18
C TYR A 84 2.15 4.71 -13.32
N GLU A 85 2.59 3.44 -13.47
CA GLU A 85 2.03 2.55 -14.48
C GLU A 85 0.52 2.35 -14.29
N ILE A 86 0.11 2.09 -13.04
CA ILE A 86 -1.30 1.83 -12.73
C ILE A 86 -2.14 3.07 -12.94
N LYS A 87 -1.65 4.23 -12.57
CA LYS A 87 -2.37 5.48 -12.78
C LYS A 87 -2.63 5.78 -14.24
N SER A 88 -1.83 5.24 -15.15
CA SER A 88 -2.03 5.41 -16.58
C SER A 88 -3.09 4.47 -17.16
N LEU A 89 -3.54 3.49 -16.39
CA LEU A 89 -4.56 2.54 -16.83
C LEU A 89 -5.95 3.17 -16.76
N THR A 90 -6.84 2.68 -17.61
CA THR A 90 -8.26 3.06 -17.51
C THR A 90 -8.88 2.42 -16.27
N LYS A 91 -10.05 2.91 -15.86
CA LYS A 91 -10.80 2.32 -14.76
C LYS A 91 -11.05 0.84 -15.01
N LYS A 92 -11.47 0.48 -16.22
CA LYS A 92 -11.74 -0.92 -16.60
C LYS A 92 -10.48 -1.77 -16.42
N GLN A 93 -9.34 -1.29 -16.89
CA GLN A 93 -8.07 -2.02 -16.75
C GLN A 93 -7.67 -2.20 -15.29
N LYS A 94 -7.89 -1.18 -14.45
CA LYS A 94 -7.62 -1.28 -13.02
C LYS A 94 -8.51 -2.31 -12.34
N LEU A 95 -9.77 -2.38 -12.74
CA LEU A 95 -10.71 -3.36 -12.19
C LEU A 95 -10.31 -4.78 -12.60
N ILE A 96 -9.86 -4.97 -13.85
CA ILE A 96 -9.36 -6.26 -14.30
C ILE A 96 -8.14 -6.68 -13.51
N LEU A 97 -7.19 -5.76 -13.29
CA LEU A 97 -6.01 -6.01 -12.47
C LEU A 97 -6.40 -6.45 -11.05
N SER A 98 -7.42 -5.83 -10.49
CA SER A 98 -7.87 -6.11 -9.12
C SER A 98 -8.48 -7.50 -8.96
N GLN A 99 -8.86 -8.15 -10.06
CA GLN A 99 -9.45 -9.48 -10.04
C GLN A 99 -8.42 -10.60 -10.21
N SER A 100 -7.17 -10.26 -10.45
CA SER A 100 -6.11 -11.26 -10.67
C SER A 100 -5.41 -11.74 -9.39
#